data_4b1bebcc038c159dcda9c0cf6f11989e
#
_entry.id   4b1bebcc038c159dcda9c0cf6f11989e
#
_cell.length_a   1.000
_cell.length_b   1.000
_cell.length_c   1.000
_cell.angle_alpha   90.00
_cell.angle_beta   90.00
_cell.angle_gamma   90.00
#
_symmetry.space_group_name_H-M   'P 1'
#
loop_
_entity.id
_entity.type
_entity.pdbx_description
1 polymer ?
#
loop_
_entity_poly.entity_id
_entity_poly.type
_entity_poly.pdbx_seq_one_letter_code
_entity_poly.pdbx_strand_id
1 'polypeptide(L)'
;MDYSDKPILVTGAARSGTSMVGACVHLCGAFKGDTVGPSKWNRKGMFENHVIREKVVKPVLMNTGADRRGQYPIPKTEDIIIPQKFRETVLSVMKLQGWTSDKPWMYKCAKMSLIWPVWQYAFPNSKWVIVRRKTADIVNSCMKTGFMTAFANEKVQKAVGVDNERDGWLWWVHQHEEKFIEIIKAGLNVQMVWPERMVNADYEQMMHTIEWLGLTWNGSAVMDFIEPKLWKARR
;
A
#
# COMPACT_ATOMS: atom_id res chain seq x y z
N MET A 1 3.71 7.65 25.03
CA MET A 1 4.69 7.02 24.08
C MET A 1 4.77 7.91 22.85
N ASP A 2 5.94 8.17 22.30
CA ASP A 2 6.07 8.97 21.06
C ASP A 2 6.03 8.05 19.83
N TYR A 3 5.11 8.35 18.91
CA TYR A 3 4.92 7.60 17.66
C TYR A 3 5.48 8.33 16.42
N SER A 4 6.24 9.40 16.60
CA SER A 4 6.76 10.22 15.48
C SER A 4 7.68 9.45 14.52
N ASP A 5 8.36 8.41 15.00
CA ASP A 5 9.26 7.56 14.21
C ASP A 5 8.75 6.11 13.99
N LYS A 6 7.52 5.85 14.43
CA LYS A 6 6.92 4.49 14.46
C LYS A 6 5.62 4.40 13.65
N PRO A 7 5.59 4.84 12.39
CA PRO A 7 4.37 4.68 11.58
C PRO A 7 4.07 3.21 11.31
N ILE A 8 2.78 2.95 11.12
CA ILE A 8 2.29 1.72 10.54
C ILE A 8 2.20 1.94 9.02
N LEU A 9 3.02 1.21 8.27
CA LEU A 9 3.12 1.34 6.81
C LEU A 9 2.44 0.15 6.13
N VAL A 10 1.27 0.39 5.52
CA VAL A 10 0.50 -0.64 4.83
C VAL A 10 0.74 -0.57 3.33
N THR A 11 1.33 -1.60 2.75
CA THR A 11 1.65 -1.65 1.32
C THR A 11 1.26 -3.00 0.70
N GLY A 12 1.46 -3.13 -0.59
CA GLY A 12 1.12 -4.30 -1.40
C GLY A 12 0.92 -3.87 -2.85
N ALA A 13 0.97 -4.76 -3.81
CA ALA A 13 0.62 -4.42 -5.19
C ALA A 13 -0.79 -3.81 -5.24
N ALA A 14 -1.01 -2.80 -6.09
CA ALA A 14 -2.36 -2.28 -6.25
C ALA A 14 -3.32 -3.43 -6.62
N ARG A 15 -4.56 -3.38 -6.14
CA ARG A 15 -5.58 -4.44 -6.30
C ARG A 15 -5.38 -5.68 -5.42
N SER A 16 -4.41 -5.70 -4.51
CA SER A 16 -4.24 -6.80 -3.55
C SER A 16 -5.17 -6.73 -2.32
N GLY A 17 -5.94 -5.65 -2.15
CA GLY A 17 -6.81 -5.45 -0.97
C GLY A 17 -6.20 -4.55 0.10
N THR A 18 -5.16 -3.79 -0.22
CA THR A 18 -4.51 -2.85 0.71
C THR A 18 -5.47 -1.86 1.37
N SER A 19 -6.55 -1.45 0.68
CA SER A 19 -7.55 -0.54 1.26
C SER A 19 -8.37 -1.22 2.37
N MET A 20 -8.65 -2.52 2.25
CA MET A 20 -9.34 -3.29 3.29
C MET A 20 -8.47 -3.37 4.55
N VAL A 21 -7.20 -3.76 4.39
CA VAL A 21 -6.26 -3.85 5.51
C VAL A 21 -6.01 -2.48 6.15
N GLY A 22 -5.83 -1.42 5.34
CA GLY A 22 -5.69 -0.06 5.85
C GLY A 22 -6.92 0.41 6.64
N ALA A 23 -8.13 0.03 6.20
CA ALA A 23 -9.35 0.30 6.95
C ALA A 23 -9.35 -0.41 8.32
N CYS A 24 -8.99 -1.71 8.35
CA CYS A 24 -8.92 -2.47 9.60
C CYS A 24 -7.93 -1.85 10.59
N VAL A 25 -6.75 -1.45 10.13
CA VAL A 25 -5.74 -0.76 10.97
C VAL A 25 -6.30 0.55 11.53
N HIS A 26 -7.01 1.34 10.71
CA HIS A 26 -7.66 2.57 11.16
C HIS A 26 -8.78 2.31 12.17
N LEU A 27 -9.66 1.35 11.90
CA LEU A 27 -10.77 0.98 12.79
C LEU A 27 -10.30 0.45 14.14
N CYS A 28 -9.08 -0.06 14.20
CA CYS A 28 -8.41 -0.50 15.41
C CYS A 28 -7.58 0.60 16.10
N GLY A 29 -7.71 1.88 15.69
CA GLY A 29 -7.21 3.04 16.42
C GLY A 29 -6.06 3.81 15.79
N ALA A 30 -5.51 3.40 14.65
CA ALA A 30 -4.45 4.17 14.00
C ALA A 30 -5.01 5.41 13.27
N PHE A 31 -4.37 6.56 13.49
CA PHE A 31 -4.71 7.79 12.78
C PHE A 31 -4.27 7.72 11.31
N LYS A 32 -5.14 8.06 10.38
CA LYS A 32 -4.88 7.97 8.92
C LYS A 32 -4.78 9.32 8.20
N GLY A 33 -5.17 10.39 8.87
CA GLY A 33 -5.34 11.72 8.26
C GLY A 33 -6.47 11.75 7.20
N ASP A 34 -6.42 12.77 6.33
CA ASP A 34 -7.40 12.98 5.26
C ASP A 34 -7.13 12.03 4.09
N THR A 35 -8.03 11.11 3.89
CA THR A 35 -7.85 10.04 2.89
C THR A 35 -8.74 10.23 1.67
N VAL A 36 -8.29 9.64 0.55
CA VAL A 36 -9.10 9.58 -0.67
C VAL A 36 -10.36 8.77 -0.42
N GLY A 37 -11.48 9.42 -0.64
CA GLY A 37 -12.81 8.87 -0.42
C GLY A 37 -13.22 7.77 -1.41
N PRO A 38 -14.50 7.36 -1.36
CA PRO A 38 -15.08 6.36 -2.24
C PRO A 38 -15.00 6.73 -3.73
N SER A 39 -14.89 5.69 -4.58
CA SER A 39 -14.91 5.82 -6.02
C SER A 39 -15.58 4.60 -6.65
N LYS A 40 -15.90 4.68 -7.96
CA LYS A 40 -16.43 3.51 -8.69
C LYS A 40 -15.52 2.27 -8.65
N TRP A 41 -14.21 2.48 -8.44
CA TRP A 41 -13.23 1.41 -8.37
C TRP A 41 -12.91 0.93 -6.95
N ASN A 42 -13.28 1.73 -5.96
CA ASN A 42 -13.12 1.42 -4.54
C ASN A 42 -14.24 2.06 -3.73
N ARG A 43 -15.33 1.34 -3.57
CA ARG A 43 -16.59 1.85 -2.99
C ARG A 43 -16.47 2.32 -1.55
N LYS A 44 -15.52 1.76 -0.78
CA LYS A 44 -15.30 2.12 0.64
C LYS A 44 -14.14 3.10 0.86
N GLY A 45 -13.58 3.66 -0.22
CA GLY A 45 -12.45 4.58 -0.16
C GLY A 45 -11.09 3.90 -0.24
N MET A 46 -10.07 4.68 -0.51
CA MET A 46 -8.71 4.15 -0.72
C MET A 46 -7.89 4.05 0.55
N PHE A 47 -8.25 4.77 1.61
CA PHE A 47 -7.46 4.89 2.84
C PHE A 47 -6.01 5.35 2.61
N GLU A 48 -5.78 6.09 1.53
CA GLU A 48 -4.51 6.76 1.23
C GLU A 48 -4.62 8.22 1.62
N ASN A 49 -3.71 8.71 2.47
CA ASN A 49 -3.62 10.13 2.75
C ASN A 49 -3.38 10.88 1.44
N HIS A 50 -4.33 11.76 1.08
CA HIS A 50 -4.35 12.41 -0.22
C HIS A 50 -3.13 13.33 -0.41
N VAL A 51 -2.81 14.13 0.60
CA VAL A 51 -1.71 15.11 0.52
C VAL A 51 -0.35 14.39 0.43
N ILE A 52 -0.10 13.41 1.31
CA ILE A 52 1.14 12.62 1.27
C ILE A 52 1.27 11.92 -0.08
N ARG A 53 0.18 11.33 -0.60
CA ARG A 53 0.21 10.66 -1.91
C ARG A 53 0.58 11.60 -3.04
N GLU A 54 -0.07 12.77 -3.13
CA GLU A 54 0.08 13.67 -4.28
C GLU A 54 1.33 14.55 -4.18
N LYS A 55 1.65 15.04 -2.98
CA LYS A 55 2.69 16.06 -2.77
C LYS A 55 4.03 15.48 -2.29
N VAL A 56 4.05 14.22 -1.83
CA VAL A 56 5.27 13.59 -1.30
C VAL A 56 5.64 12.36 -2.12
N VAL A 57 4.79 11.33 -2.16
CA VAL A 57 5.12 10.04 -2.79
C VAL A 57 5.26 10.12 -4.30
N LYS A 58 4.30 10.76 -4.98
CA LYS A 58 4.36 10.87 -6.45
C LYS A 58 5.56 11.69 -6.95
N PRO A 59 5.91 12.84 -6.35
CA PRO A 59 7.14 13.55 -6.74
C PRO A 59 8.40 12.70 -6.57
N VAL A 60 8.54 11.93 -5.48
CA VAL A 60 9.68 11.03 -5.30
C VAL A 60 9.74 9.99 -6.42
N LEU A 61 8.62 9.35 -6.77
CA LEU A 61 8.57 8.42 -7.91
C LEU A 61 8.98 9.09 -9.21
N MET A 62 8.43 10.25 -9.51
CA MET A 62 8.74 10.96 -10.76
C MET A 62 10.22 11.38 -10.86
N ASN A 63 10.85 11.72 -9.74
CA ASN A 63 12.28 12.06 -9.69
C ASN A 63 13.19 10.85 -10.00
N THR A 64 12.68 9.62 -9.90
CA THR A 64 13.39 8.41 -10.34
C THR A 64 13.08 8.02 -11.78
N GLY A 65 12.38 8.87 -12.53
CA GLY A 65 11.89 8.53 -13.89
C GLY A 65 10.73 7.55 -13.93
N ALA A 66 10.18 7.16 -12.76
CA ALA A 66 9.07 6.22 -12.66
C ALA A 66 7.70 6.86 -12.94
N ASP A 67 6.75 6.03 -13.33
CA ASP A 67 5.36 6.48 -13.50
C ASP A 67 4.75 6.95 -12.18
N ARG A 68 4.11 8.11 -12.19
CA ARG A 68 3.44 8.68 -11.01
C ARG A 68 2.34 7.78 -10.42
N ARG A 69 1.78 6.85 -11.20
CA ARG A 69 0.79 5.86 -10.75
C ARG A 69 1.45 4.59 -10.22
N GLY A 70 2.76 4.41 -10.42
CA GLY A 70 3.52 3.22 -10.06
C GLY A 70 3.20 2.04 -10.96
N GLN A 71 2.90 2.28 -12.24
CA GLN A 71 2.59 1.22 -13.20
C GLN A 71 3.82 0.87 -14.06
N TYR A 72 4.23 1.77 -14.96
CA TYR A 72 5.44 1.61 -15.77
C TYR A 72 5.89 2.98 -16.33
N PRO A 73 7.18 3.29 -16.29
CA PRO A 73 8.28 2.49 -15.70
C PRO A 73 8.23 2.41 -14.17
N ILE A 74 8.84 1.34 -13.62
CA ILE A 74 9.04 1.12 -12.18
C ILE A 74 10.47 1.52 -11.81
N PRO A 75 10.72 2.17 -10.64
CA PRO A 75 12.06 2.57 -10.25
C PRO A 75 12.90 1.35 -9.85
N LYS A 76 14.17 1.38 -10.20
CA LYS A 76 15.15 0.50 -9.57
C LYS A 76 15.49 1.03 -8.18
N THR A 77 15.75 0.14 -7.24
CA THR A 77 16.01 0.51 -5.84
C THR A 77 17.28 1.34 -5.71
N GLU A 78 18.32 1.05 -6.49
CA GLU A 78 19.58 1.76 -6.53
C GLU A 78 19.49 3.19 -7.09
N ASP A 79 18.46 3.49 -7.88
CA ASP A 79 18.25 4.82 -8.49
C ASP A 79 17.44 5.76 -7.58
N ILE A 80 17.01 5.29 -6.41
CA ILE A 80 16.16 6.07 -5.52
C ILE A 80 16.97 7.10 -4.74
N ILE A 81 16.68 8.37 -4.98
CA ILE A 81 17.24 9.48 -4.22
C ILE A 81 16.37 9.76 -3.00
N ILE A 82 16.98 9.75 -1.82
CA ILE A 82 16.29 10.04 -0.55
C ILE A 82 16.18 11.54 -0.34
N PRO A 83 14.96 12.13 -0.32
CA PRO A 83 14.81 13.56 -0.08
C PRO A 83 15.14 13.92 1.39
N GLN A 84 15.97 14.91 1.60
CA GLN A 84 16.43 15.32 2.95
C GLN A 84 15.30 15.65 3.92
N LYS A 85 14.22 16.28 3.45
CA LYS A 85 13.08 16.73 4.28
C LYS A 85 11.87 15.82 4.20
N PHE A 86 12.01 14.56 3.76
CA PHE A 86 10.88 13.65 3.58
C PHE A 86 10.12 13.41 4.88
N ARG A 87 10.83 13.08 5.97
CA ARG A 87 10.26 12.84 7.30
C ARG A 87 9.49 14.06 7.81
N GLU A 88 10.12 15.23 7.81
CA GLU A 88 9.52 16.47 8.30
C GLU A 88 8.26 16.82 7.50
N THR A 89 8.31 16.65 6.19
CA THR A 89 7.17 16.91 5.31
C THR A 89 5.99 15.98 5.61
N VAL A 90 6.24 14.67 5.77
CA VAL A 90 5.19 13.71 6.13
C VAL A 90 4.58 14.04 7.49
N LEU A 91 5.41 14.28 8.51
CA LEU A 91 4.93 14.59 9.86
C LEU A 91 4.18 15.93 9.91
N SER A 92 4.61 16.94 9.14
CA SER A 92 3.91 18.23 9.04
C SER A 92 2.51 18.05 8.46
N VAL A 93 2.37 17.24 7.40
CA VAL A 93 1.04 16.94 6.83
C VAL A 93 0.15 16.26 7.87
N MET A 94 0.67 15.25 8.59
CA MET A 94 -0.12 14.54 9.60
C MET A 94 -0.55 15.47 10.74
N LYS A 95 0.34 16.34 11.23
CA LYS A 95 0.05 17.32 12.28
C LYS A 95 -1.00 18.34 11.83
N LEU A 96 -0.90 18.86 10.61
CA LEU A 96 -1.90 19.78 10.05
C LEU A 96 -3.29 19.16 9.94
N GLN A 97 -3.37 17.83 9.85
CA GLN A 97 -4.61 17.06 9.81
C GLN A 97 -5.07 16.59 11.20
N GLY A 98 -4.46 17.10 12.28
CA GLY A 98 -4.88 16.84 13.66
C GLY A 98 -4.20 15.65 14.35
N TRP A 99 -3.13 15.09 13.76
CA TRP A 99 -2.35 14.06 14.44
C TRP A 99 -1.49 14.66 15.57
N THR A 100 -1.42 13.93 16.68
CA THR A 100 -0.55 14.22 17.82
C THR A 100 0.41 13.05 18.06
N SER A 101 1.61 13.31 18.55
CA SER A 101 2.70 12.30 18.63
C SER A 101 2.44 11.16 19.61
N ASP A 102 1.46 11.31 20.48
CA ASP A 102 0.99 10.28 21.43
C ASP A 102 0.05 9.24 20.82
N LYS A 103 -0.38 9.45 19.57
CA LYS A 103 -1.31 8.54 18.85
C LYS A 103 -0.60 7.74 17.78
N PRO A 104 -0.86 6.41 17.70
CA PRO A 104 -0.38 5.60 16.56
C PRO A 104 -0.96 6.16 15.25
N TRP A 105 -0.13 6.19 14.21
CA TRP A 105 -0.55 6.65 12.90
C TRP A 105 -0.13 5.69 11.80
N MET A 106 -0.86 5.74 10.70
CA MET A 106 -0.61 4.88 9.56
C MET A 106 -0.53 5.65 8.25
N TYR A 107 0.24 5.14 7.32
CA TYR A 107 0.16 5.49 5.92
C TYR A 107 -0.02 4.24 5.07
N LYS A 108 -1.03 4.24 4.20
CA LYS A 108 -1.30 3.14 3.28
C LYS A 108 -1.11 3.60 1.84
N CYS A 109 -0.24 2.94 1.08
CA CYS A 109 -0.05 3.22 -0.33
C CYS A 109 0.63 2.05 -1.06
N ALA A 110 0.06 1.61 -2.20
CA ALA A 110 0.68 0.57 -3.01
C ALA A 110 2.05 1.00 -3.57
N LYS A 111 2.21 2.29 -3.92
CA LYS A 111 3.46 2.84 -4.47
C LYS A 111 4.59 2.92 -3.45
N MET A 112 4.28 2.80 -2.16
CA MET A 112 5.26 2.91 -1.09
C MET A 112 6.33 1.82 -1.17
N SER A 113 5.98 0.60 -1.56
CA SER A 113 6.93 -0.48 -1.77
C SER A 113 7.95 -0.17 -2.88
N LEU A 114 7.58 0.63 -3.86
CA LEU A 114 8.48 1.00 -4.97
C LEU A 114 9.58 1.98 -4.55
N ILE A 115 9.36 2.70 -3.45
CA ILE A 115 10.31 3.67 -2.87
C ILE A 115 10.57 3.34 -1.39
N TRP A 116 10.57 2.08 -1.04
CA TRP A 116 10.72 1.60 0.34
C TRP A 116 11.98 2.14 1.05
N PRO A 117 13.15 2.37 0.39
CA PRO A 117 14.32 2.90 1.07
C PRO A 117 14.10 4.30 1.65
N VAL A 118 13.29 5.14 0.97
CA VAL A 118 12.97 6.48 1.46
C VAL A 118 12.19 6.42 2.76
N TRP A 119 11.22 5.50 2.86
CA TRP A 119 10.41 5.30 4.06
C TRP A 119 11.23 4.69 5.19
N GLN A 120 12.09 3.73 4.88
CA GLN A 120 12.98 3.12 5.86
C GLN A 120 13.98 4.13 6.45
N TYR A 121 14.58 4.97 5.61
CA TYR A 121 15.48 6.03 6.06
C TYR A 121 14.76 7.06 6.94
N ALA A 122 13.57 7.49 6.52
CA ALA A 122 12.79 8.49 7.24
C ALA A 122 12.20 7.97 8.57
N PHE A 123 11.83 6.68 8.62
CA PHE A 123 11.13 6.05 9.74
C PHE A 123 11.69 4.66 10.04
N PRO A 124 12.90 4.58 10.59
CA PRO A 124 13.59 3.29 10.79
C PRO A 124 12.87 2.35 11.76
N ASN A 125 12.03 2.88 12.65
CA ASN A 125 11.26 2.10 13.62
C ASN A 125 9.82 1.79 13.15
N SER A 126 9.55 1.94 11.85
CA SER A 126 8.25 1.64 11.27
C SER A 126 7.91 0.15 11.29
N LYS A 127 6.62 -0.17 11.41
CA LYS A 127 6.10 -1.52 11.21
C LYS A 127 5.42 -1.61 9.85
N TRP A 128 5.80 -2.61 9.06
CA TRP A 128 5.32 -2.80 7.70
C TRP A 128 4.29 -3.92 7.62
N VAL A 129 3.16 -3.63 7.04
CA VAL A 129 2.13 -4.63 6.70
C VAL A 129 2.10 -4.80 5.19
N ILE A 130 2.61 -5.92 4.70
CA ILE A 130 2.61 -6.27 3.28
C ILE A 130 1.35 -7.08 2.97
N VAL A 131 0.49 -6.51 2.15
CA VAL A 131 -0.79 -7.13 1.78
C VAL A 131 -0.61 -7.98 0.54
N ARG A 132 -0.91 -9.27 0.68
CA ARG A 132 -0.75 -10.30 -0.35
C ARG A 132 -2.10 -10.75 -0.91
N ARG A 133 -2.09 -11.14 -2.16
CA ARG A 133 -3.23 -11.75 -2.84
C ARG A 133 -2.73 -12.66 -3.95
N LYS A 134 -3.54 -13.64 -4.37
CA LYS A 134 -3.19 -14.49 -5.53
C LYS A 134 -2.89 -13.63 -6.74
N THR A 135 -1.74 -13.86 -7.35
CA THR A 135 -1.25 -13.08 -8.51
C THR A 135 -2.29 -13.01 -9.63
N ALA A 136 -2.89 -14.14 -9.99
CA ALA A 136 -3.91 -14.18 -11.02
C ALA A 136 -5.12 -13.27 -10.73
N ASP A 137 -5.51 -13.12 -9.46
CA ASP A 137 -6.61 -12.25 -9.05
C ASP A 137 -6.23 -10.77 -9.13
N ILE A 138 -4.98 -10.43 -8.82
CA ILE A 138 -4.45 -9.07 -8.99
C ILE A 138 -4.47 -8.72 -10.48
N VAL A 139 -3.91 -9.57 -11.33
CA VAL A 139 -3.86 -9.39 -12.80
C VAL A 139 -5.25 -9.20 -13.36
N ASN A 140 -6.19 -10.11 -13.05
CA ASN A 140 -7.59 -10.00 -13.50
C ASN A 140 -8.25 -8.69 -13.04
N SER A 141 -7.92 -8.24 -11.83
CA SER A 141 -8.43 -6.96 -11.31
C SER A 141 -7.81 -5.76 -12.01
N CYS A 142 -6.52 -5.79 -12.35
CA CYS A 142 -5.84 -4.74 -13.12
C CYS A 142 -6.48 -4.56 -14.48
N MET A 143 -6.66 -5.64 -15.25
CA MET A 143 -7.29 -5.63 -16.58
C MET A 143 -8.71 -5.05 -16.57
N LYS A 144 -9.45 -5.20 -15.47
CA LYS A 144 -10.82 -4.66 -15.32
C LYS A 144 -10.88 -3.23 -14.75
N THR A 145 -9.74 -2.66 -14.33
CA THR A 145 -9.72 -1.38 -13.62
C THR A 145 -9.25 -0.26 -14.55
N GLY A 146 -10.13 0.66 -14.90
CA GLY A 146 -9.90 1.66 -15.93
C GLY A 146 -8.79 2.69 -15.68
N PHE A 147 -8.17 2.73 -14.50
CA PHE A 147 -6.96 3.52 -14.28
C PHE A 147 -5.66 2.70 -14.36
N MET A 148 -5.75 1.39 -14.46
CA MET A 148 -4.65 0.47 -14.70
C MET A 148 -4.54 0.31 -16.22
N THR A 149 -3.65 1.08 -16.87
CA THR A 149 -3.66 1.22 -18.34
C THR A 149 -2.29 1.03 -18.99
N ALA A 150 -1.21 0.90 -18.21
CA ALA A 150 0.14 0.88 -18.77
C ALA A 150 0.31 -0.24 -19.81
N PHE A 151 -0.13 -1.45 -19.49
CA PHE A 151 0.06 -2.61 -20.37
C PHE A 151 -1.03 -2.81 -21.42
N ALA A 152 -2.01 -1.90 -21.53
CA ALA A 152 -2.84 -1.80 -22.72
C ALA A 152 -2.05 -1.21 -23.92
N ASN A 153 -0.83 -0.68 -23.67
CA ASN A 153 0.04 -0.10 -24.68
C ASN A 153 1.09 -1.13 -25.14
N GLU A 154 1.05 -1.52 -26.43
CA GLU A 154 2.00 -2.47 -27.00
C GLU A 154 3.47 -2.06 -26.88
N LYS A 155 3.79 -0.75 -26.92
CA LYS A 155 5.17 -0.28 -26.74
C LYS A 155 5.67 -0.61 -25.32
N VAL A 156 4.79 -0.52 -24.33
CA VAL A 156 5.11 -0.87 -22.94
C VAL A 156 5.27 -2.39 -22.80
N GLN A 157 4.41 -3.18 -23.44
CA GLN A 157 4.53 -4.64 -23.48
C GLN A 157 5.90 -5.05 -24.03
N LYS A 158 6.26 -4.54 -25.21
CA LYS A 158 7.56 -4.80 -25.85
C LYS A 158 8.76 -4.36 -24.98
N ALA A 159 8.63 -3.23 -24.29
CA ALA A 159 9.70 -2.72 -23.42
C ALA A 159 10.01 -3.62 -22.21
N VAL A 160 9.05 -4.44 -21.78
CA VAL A 160 9.25 -5.42 -20.69
C VAL A 160 9.34 -6.86 -21.20
N GLY A 161 9.37 -7.07 -22.52
CA GLY A 161 9.57 -8.37 -23.16
C GLY A 161 8.35 -9.31 -23.08
N VAL A 162 7.12 -8.76 -23.19
CA VAL A 162 5.89 -9.54 -23.18
C VAL A 162 5.04 -9.23 -24.39
N ASP A 163 4.11 -10.15 -24.74
CA ASP A 163 3.34 -10.09 -25.98
C ASP A 163 1.89 -9.59 -25.78
N ASN A 164 1.42 -9.47 -24.55
CA ASN A 164 0.04 -9.07 -24.25
C ASN A 164 -0.10 -8.34 -22.91
N GLU A 165 -1.28 -7.73 -22.72
CA GLU A 165 -1.60 -6.95 -21.52
C GLU A 165 -1.55 -7.80 -20.23
N ARG A 166 -2.04 -9.03 -20.29
CA ARG A 166 -2.09 -9.94 -19.15
C ARG A 166 -0.69 -10.25 -18.62
N ASP A 167 0.22 -10.59 -19.53
CA ASP A 167 1.62 -10.89 -19.17
C ASP A 167 2.36 -9.65 -18.68
N GLY A 168 2.02 -8.47 -19.21
CA GLY A 168 2.50 -7.19 -18.68
C GLY A 168 2.08 -6.97 -17.23
N TRP A 169 0.83 -7.23 -16.88
CA TRP A 169 0.37 -7.14 -15.48
C TRP A 169 0.98 -8.25 -14.60
N LEU A 170 1.25 -9.42 -15.15
CA LEU A 170 1.95 -10.48 -14.45
C LEU A 170 3.39 -10.06 -14.11
N TRP A 171 4.12 -9.52 -15.11
CA TRP A 171 5.44 -8.93 -14.92
C TRP A 171 5.42 -7.83 -13.83
N TRP A 172 4.43 -6.94 -13.86
CA TRP A 172 4.29 -5.86 -12.90
C TRP A 172 4.05 -6.37 -11.47
N VAL A 173 3.23 -7.40 -11.28
CA VAL A 173 3.05 -8.03 -9.96
C VAL A 173 4.35 -8.65 -9.49
N HIS A 174 5.09 -9.31 -10.36
CA HIS A 174 6.39 -9.88 -10.04
C HIS A 174 7.39 -8.83 -9.56
N GLN A 175 7.45 -7.67 -10.22
CA GLN A 175 8.29 -6.56 -9.77
C GLN A 175 7.93 -6.08 -8.35
N HIS A 176 6.66 -6.08 -7.98
CA HIS A 176 6.26 -5.77 -6.60
C HIS A 176 6.68 -6.86 -5.61
N GLU A 177 6.59 -8.13 -6.01
CA GLU A 177 7.07 -9.26 -5.18
C GLU A 177 8.57 -9.16 -4.93
N GLU A 178 9.36 -8.77 -5.91
CA GLU A 178 10.79 -8.52 -5.74
C GLU A 178 11.03 -7.40 -4.71
N LYS A 179 10.27 -6.29 -4.78
CA LYS A 179 10.36 -5.23 -3.77
C LYS A 179 9.99 -5.71 -2.36
N PHE A 180 9.04 -6.61 -2.22
CA PHE A 180 8.70 -7.20 -0.92
C PHE A 180 9.85 -8.09 -0.39
N ILE A 181 10.52 -8.83 -1.27
CA ILE A 181 11.71 -9.61 -0.91
C ILE A 181 12.85 -8.70 -0.49
N GLU A 182 13.09 -7.57 -1.19
CA GLU A 182 14.08 -6.57 -0.81
C GLU A 182 13.80 -6.01 0.59
N ILE A 183 12.55 -5.62 0.89
CA ILE A 183 12.10 -5.13 2.20
C ILE A 183 12.42 -6.14 3.31
N ILE A 184 12.12 -7.43 3.08
CA ILE A 184 12.36 -8.50 4.06
C ILE A 184 13.86 -8.73 4.25
N LYS A 185 14.63 -8.80 3.14
CA LYS A 185 16.08 -9.00 3.18
C LYS A 185 16.83 -7.86 3.86
N ALA A 186 16.28 -6.63 3.77
CA ALA A 186 16.80 -5.46 4.47
C ALA A 186 16.52 -5.49 5.99
N GLY A 187 15.84 -6.51 6.50
CA GLY A 187 15.58 -6.70 7.93
C GLY A 187 14.52 -5.77 8.51
N LEU A 188 13.63 -5.23 7.67
CA LEU A 188 12.54 -4.39 8.14
C LEU A 188 11.54 -5.20 8.98
N ASN A 189 10.88 -4.53 9.92
CA ASN A 189 9.88 -5.14 10.79
C ASN A 189 8.56 -5.37 10.02
N VAL A 190 8.35 -6.57 9.49
CA VAL A 190 7.31 -6.90 8.50
C VAL A 190 6.36 -7.97 9.01
N GLN A 191 5.06 -7.77 8.75
CA GLN A 191 4.05 -8.83 8.73
C GLN A 191 3.34 -8.89 7.39
N MET A 192 2.96 -10.10 6.95
CA MET A 192 2.19 -10.32 5.73
C MET A 192 0.73 -10.63 6.06
N VAL A 193 -0.20 -10.02 5.30
CA VAL A 193 -1.64 -10.21 5.49
C VAL A 193 -2.31 -10.61 4.18
N TRP A 194 -3.18 -11.61 4.26
CA TRP A 194 -4.01 -12.10 3.16
C TRP A 194 -5.47 -11.71 3.39
N PRO A 195 -5.96 -10.59 2.82
CA PRO A 195 -7.34 -10.11 3.06
C PRO A 195 -8.43 -11.11 2.70
N GLU A 196 -8.13 -12.06 1.83
CA GLU A 196 -9.06 -13.13 1.46
C GLU A 196 -9.51 -13.98 2.66
N ARG A 197 -8.66 -14.12 3.69
CA ARG A 197 -9.04 -14.78 4.95
C ARG A 197 -10.23 -14.07 5.60
N MET A 198 -10.16 -12.75 5.76
CA MET A 198 -11.25 -11.94 6.34
C MET A 198 -12.53 -11.99 5.50
N VAL A 199 -12.41 -12.04 4.17
CA VAL A 199 -13.55 -12.21 3.26
C VAL A 199 -14.26 -13.56 3.46
N ASN A 200 -13.52 -14.56 3.91
CA ASN A 200 -14.03 -15.89 4.26
C ASN A 200 -14.33 -16.02 5.77
N ALA A 201 -14.51 -14.89 6.48
CA ALA A 201 -14.81 -14.82 7.92
C ALA A 201 -13.69 -15.38 8.83
N ASP A 202 -12.47 -15.51 8.34
CA ASP A 202 -11.29 -15.86 9.14
C ASP A 202 -10.51 -14.59 9.46
N TYR A 203 -10.65 -14.09 10.68
CA TYR A 203 -10.04 -12.84 11.15
C TYR A 203 -8.75 -13.05 11.96
N GLU A 204 -8.37 -14.28 12.27
CA GLU A 204 -7.27 -14.61 13.17
C GLU A 204 -5.96 -13.92 12.78
N GLN A 205 -5.56 -14.03 11.50
CA GLN A 205 -4.34 -13.38 11.01
C GLN A 205 -4.37 -11.86 11.20
N MET A 206 -5.52 -11.23 10.95
CA MET A 206 -5.63 -9.78 11.12
C MET A 206 -5.63 -9.38 12.59
N MET A 207 -6.25 -10.16 13.48
CA MET A 207 -6.21 -9.95 14.93
C MET A 207 -4.76 -9.96 15.43
N HIS A 208 -4.00 -11.01 15.13
CA HIS A 208 -2.58 -11.10 15.48
C HIS A 208 -1.76 -9.94 14.89
N THR A 209 -2.08 -9.51 13.67
CA THR A 209 -1.40 -8.36 13.06
C THR A 209 -1.71 -7.08 13.83
N ILE A 210 -2.96 -6.84 14.23
CA ILE A 210 -3.35 -5.67 15.02
C ILE A 210 -2.66 -5.66 16.38
N GLU A 211 -2.59 -6.79 17.07
CA GLU A 211 -1.84 -6.93 18.34
C GLU A 211 -0.35 -6.66 18.16
N TRP A 212 0.26 -7.25 17.12
CA TRP A 212 1.66 -6.99 16.79
C TRP A 212 1.92 -5.51 16.49
N LEU A 213 0.97 -4.79 15.87
CA LEU A 213 1.05 -3.35 15.67
C LEU A 213 1.00 -2.55 16.97
N GLY A 214 0.55 -3.15 18.06
CA GLY A 214 0.31 -2.49 19.36
C GLY A 214 -1.02 -1.75 19.41
N LEU A 215 -1.98 -2.19 18.59
CA LEU A 215 -3.35 -1.66 18.55
C LEU A 215 -4.33 -2.65 19.22
N THR A 216 -5.50 -2.14 19.59
CA THR A 216 -6.58 -2.97 20.16
C THR A 216 -7.52 -3.44 19.07
N TRP A 217 -7.78 -4.75 19.02
CA TRP A 217 -8.73 -5.32 18.07
C TRP A 217 -10.16 -4.80 18.29
N ASN A 218 -10.73 -4.20 17.25
CA ASN A 218 -12.12 -3.75 17.23
C ASN A 218 -12.93 -4.64 16.27
N GLY A 219 -13.30 -5.82 16.76
CA GLY A 219 -13.93 -6.87 15.94
C GLY A 219 -15.24 -6.44 15.31
N SER A 220 -16.14 -5.77 16.06
CA SER A 220 -17.42 -5.32 15.52
C SER A 220 -17.24 -4.37 14.34
N ALA A 221 -16.44 -3.33 14.51
CA ALA A 221 -16.20 -2.35 13.44
C ALA A 221 -15.52 -2.96 12.21
N VAL A 222 -14.59 -3.91 12.41
CA VAL A 222 -13.92 -4.60 11.31
C VAL A 222 -14.90 -5.52 10.57
N MET A 223 -15.68 -6.33 11.28
CA MET A 223 -16.66 -7.24 10.67
C MET A 223 -17.73 -6.48 9.89
N ASP A 224 -18.26 -5.38 10.43
CA ASP A 224 -19.24 -4.52 9.76
C ASP A 224 -18.64 -3.85 8.51
N PHE A 225 -17.33 -3.56 8.52
CA PHE A 225 -16.65 -2.97 7.37
C PHE A 225 -16.44 -3.98 6.25
N ILE A 226 -16.18 -5.27 6.54
CA ILE A 226 -15.90 -6.28 5.52
C ILE A 226 -17.16 -6.68 4.76
N GLU A 227 -17.17 -6.41 3.46
CA GLU A 227 -18.23 -6.83 2.54
C GLU A 227 -17.70 -7.86 1.52
N PRO A 228 -17.97 -9.16 1.69
CA PRO A 228 -17.51 -10.20 0.76
C PRO A 228 -17.93 -9.96 -0.69
N LYS A 229 -19.09 -9.34 -0.93
CA LYS A 229 -19.61 -9.01 -2.27
C LYS A 229 -18.72 -8.04 -3.05
N LEU A 230 -17.91 -7.23 -2.37
CA LEU A 230 -16.96 -6.31 -3.00
C LEU A 230 -15.65 -7.00 -3.40
N TRP A 231 -15.39 -8.20 -2.92
CA TRP A 231 -14.22 -9.00 -3.26
C TRP A 231 -14.44 -9.77 -4.56
N LYS A 232 -14.01 -9.21 -5.68
CA LYS A 232 -14.30 -9.72 -7.03
C LYS A 232 -13.26 -10.73 -7.55
N ALA A 233 -12.72 -11.59 -6.71
CA ALA A 233 -11.76 -12.60 -7.13
C ALA A 233 -12.38 -13.79 -7.88
N ARG A 234 -13.69 -14.01 -7.72
CA ARG A 234 -14.36 -15.26 -8.10
C ARG A 234 -15.34 -15.13 -9.28
N ARG A 235 -15.01 -14.32 -10.29
CA ARG A 235 -15.80 -14.39 -11.53
C ARG A 235 -14.91 -14.27 -12.75
#